data_4fc117d624b089c14d6246f07062069d
#
_entry.id   4fc117d624b089c14d6246f07062069d
#
_cell.length_a   1.000
_cell.length_b   1.000
_cell.length_c   1.000
_cell.angle_alpha   90.00
_cell.angle_beta   90.00
_cell.angle_gamma   90.00
#
_symmetry.space_group_name_H-M   'P 1'
#
loop_
_entity.id
_entity.type
_entity.pdbx_description
1 polymer ?
#
loop_
_entity_poly.entity_id
_entity_poly.type
_entity_poly.pdbx_seq_one_letter_code
_entity_poly.pdbx_strand_id
1 'polypeptide(L)'
;MGHPKKILIIRGGAIGDFILTLPVFQALKVLLPTAEIGCLSPPGIGELAQMAGLSDEVRCLENGCWAMFFVEQGELDSAASEWLASFDYIISFLHDPGGVWRANVARVTEGRFLTGCHRPTDESAEPASMTLLRALEPLGIVQADPLARIVLAQPPTRSNIIA
;
A
#
# COMPACT_ATOMS: atom_id res chain seq x y z
N MET A 1 -14.09 -3.03 -23.21
CA MET A 1 -13.55 -3.60 -21.97
C MET A 1 -12.65 -2.53 -21.33
N GLY A 2 -12.95 -2.13 -20.10
CA GLY A 2 -12.09 -1.18 -19.40
C GLY A 2 -10.74 -1.83 -19.10
N HIS A 3 -9.68 -1.03 -19.11
CA HIS A 3 -8.37 -1.51 -18.63
C HIS A 3 -8.47 -1.98 -17.17
N PRO A 4 -7.70 -3.00 -16.75
CA PRO A 4 -7.64 -3.39 -15.36
C PRO A 4 -7.26 -2.17 -14.50
N LYS A 5 -7.92 -2.02 -13.35
CA LYS A 5 -7.61 -0.90 -12.45
C LYS A 5 -6.24 -1.10 -11.82
N LYS A 6 -5.47 -0.02 -11.74
CA LYS A 6 -4.18 0.01 -11.04
C LYS A 6 -4.34 0.71 -9.69
N ILE A 7 -4.00 0.01 -8.63
CA ILE A 7 -4.17 0.49 -7.25
C ILE A 7 -2.83 0.45 -6.54
N LEU A 8 -2.39 1.58 -6.02
CA LEU A 8 -1.18 1.68 -5.21
C LEU A 8 -1.55 1.69 -3.73
N ILE A 9 -0.90 0.85 -2.94
CA ILE A 9 -0.95 0.90 -1.47
C ILE A 9 0.39 1.42 -0.97
N ILE A 10 0.36 2.48 -0.18
CA ILE A 10 1.54 3.09 0.41
C ILE A 10 1.48 2.88 1.92
N ARG A 11 2.48 2.17 2.46
CA ARG A 11 2.58 1.89 3.89
C ARG A 11 4.00 2.13 4.38
N GLY A 12 4.18 3.12 5.25
CA GLY A 12 5.39 3.31 6.03
C GLY A 12 5.32 2.57 7.37
N GLY A 13 6.35 2.70 8.19
CA GLY A 13 6.42 2.14 9.53
C GLY A 13 7.05 0.75 9.59
N ALA A 14 6.86 0.08 10.71
CA ALA A 14 7.45 -1.23 10.99
C ALA A 14 6.69 -2.39 10.35
N ILE A 15 7.30 -3.57 10.35
CA ILE A 15 6.71 -4.79 9.80
C ILE A 15 5.34 -5.13 10.43
N GLY A 16 5.15 -4.87 11.72
CA GLY A 16 3.87 -5.07 12.41
C GLY A 16 2.74 -4.25 11.81
N ASP A 17 3.02 -2.98 11.51
CA ASP A 17 2.06 -2.08 10.85
C ASP A 17 1.70 -2.58 9.46
N PHE A 18 2.67 -3.12 8.73
CA PHE A 18 2.46 -3.69 7.41
C PHE A 18 1.59 -4.95 7.46
N ILE A 19 1.85 -5.86 8.42
CA ILE A 19 1.04 -7.08 8.61
C ILE A 19 -0.42 -6.71 8.88
N LEU A 20 -0.68 -5.69 9.71
CA LEU A 20 -2.04 -5.20 9.96
C LEU A 20 -2.71 -4.61 8.71
N THR A 21 -1.93 -4.22 7.70
CA THR A 21 -2.43 -3.68 6.42
C THR A 21 -2.71 -4.80 5.39
N LEU A 22 -2.22 -6.02 5.58
CA LEU A 22 -2.44 -7.13 4.64
C LEU A 22 -3.93 -7.40 4.31
N PRO A 23 -4.87 -7.28 5.26
CA PRO A 23 -6.30 -7.41 4.94
C PRO A 23 -6.80 -6.44 3.87
N VAL A 24 -6.18 -5.25 3.74
CA VAL A 24 -6.50 -4.28 2.68
C VAL A 24 -6.13 -4.85 1.30
N PHE A 25 -4.93 -5.43 1.17
CA PHE A 25 -4.50 -6.10 -0.06
C PHE A 25 -5.41 -7.29 -0.39
N GLN A 26 -5.73 -8.12 0.62
CA GLN A 26 -6.58 -9.30 0.45
C GLN A 26 -7.98 -8.91 -0.02
N ALA A 27 -8.59 -7.88 0.57
CA ALA A 27 -9.90 -7.39 0.19
C ALA A 27 -9.90 -6.91 -1.27
N LEU A 28 -8.88 -6.18 -1.70
CA LEU A 28 -8.75 -5.73 -3.09
C LEU A 28 -8.58 -6.89 -4.07
N LYS A 29 -7.74 -7.88 -3.76
CA LYS A 29 -7.57 -9.08 -4.63
C LYS A 29 -8.84 -9.92 -4.73
N VAL A 30 -9.63 -10.01 -3.67
CA VAL A 30 -10.90 -10.77 -3.67
C VAL A 30 -12.00 -10.01 -4.43
N LEU A 31 -12.14 -8.72 -4.21
CA LEU A 31 -13.25 -7.92 -4.72
C LEU A 31 -12.96 -7.29 -6.09
N LEU A 32 -11.69 -7.11 -6.42
CA LEU A 32 -11.19 -6.60 -7.70
C LEU A 32 -10.12 -7.53 -8.27
N PRO A 33 -10.45 -8.77 -8.63
CA PRO A 33 -9.47 -9.81 -8.98
C PRO A 33 -8.64 -9.49 -10.23
N THR A 34 -9.09 -8.56 -11.08
CA THR A 34 -8.35 -8.11 -12.26
C THR A 34 -7.50 -6.86 -12.00
N ALA A 35 -7.56 -6.28 -10.79
CA ALA A 35 -6.77 -5.10 -10.47
C ALA A 35 -5.29 -5.46 -10.31
N GLU A 36 -4.43 -4.60 -10.84
CA GLU A 36 -3.00 -4.62 -10.57
C GLU A 36 -2.74 -3.82 -9.29
N ILE A 37 -2.05 -4.43 -8.33
CA ILE A 37 -1.78 -3.82 -7.03
C ILE A 37 -0.29 -3.55 -6.90
N GLY A 38 0.09 -2.26 -6.84
CA GLY A 38 1.42 -1.81 -6.47
C GLY A 38 1.55 -1.60 -4.95
N CYS A 39 2.76 -1.75 -4.45
CA CYS A 39 3.09 -1.48 -3.06
C CYS A 39 4.29 -0.54 -2.98
N LEU A 40 4.18 0.52 -2.16
CA LEU A 40 5.28 1.39 -1.80
C LEU A 40 5.49 1.30 -0.29
N SER A 41 6.61 0.73 0.15
CA SER A 41 6.87 0.40 1.56
C SER A 41 8.36 0.49 1.90
N PRO A 42 8.75 0.46 3.19
CA PRO A 42 10.15 0.29 3.58
C PRO A 42 10.76 -0.99 2.98
N PRO A 43 12.10 -1.05 2.88
CA PRO A 43 12.80 -2.15 2.23
C PRO A 43 12.53 -3.50 2.92
N GLY A 44 12.35 -4.57 2.14
CA GLY A 44 12.16 -5.93 2.63
C GLY A 44 10.75 -6.22 3.19
N ILE A 45 9.90 -5.22 3.32
CA ILE A 45 8.58 -5.38 3.95
C ILE A 45 7.49 -5.64 2.91
N GLY A 46 7.46 -4.87 1.83
CA GLY A 46 6.46 -5.01 0.76
C GLY A 46 6.57 -6.33 0.00
N GLU A 47 7.75 -6.90 -0.04
CA GLU A 47 8.03 -8.21 -0.66
C GLU A 47 7.21 -9.34 -0.02
N LEU A 48 6.80 -9.19 1.25
CA LEU A 48 5.89 -10.16 1.89
C LEU A 48 4.54 -10.22 1.16
N ALA A 49 3.98 -9.05 0.79
CA ALA A 49 2.74 -9.02 0.02
C ALA A 49 2.94 -9.58 -1.39
N GLN A 50 4.08 -9.32 -2.02
CA GLN A 50 4.39 -9.85 -3.34
C GLN A 50 4.56 -11.37 -3.31
N MET A 51 5.31 -11.92 -2.35
CA MET A 51 5.48 -13.37 -2.17
C MET A 51 4.16 -14.09 -1.87
N ALA A 52 3.22 -13.40 -1.21
CA ALA A 52 1.88 -13.90 -0.95
C ALA A 52 0.91 -13.74 -2.14
N GLY A 53 1.36 -13.21 -3.29
CA GLY A 53 0.52 -12.95 -4.45
C GLY A 53 -0.50 -11.82 -4.24
N LEU A 54 -0.29 -10.97 -3.24
CA LEU A 54 -1.17 -9.87 -2.87
C LEU A 54 -0.76 -8.54 -3.54
N SER A 55 0.49 -8.41 -3.98
CA SER A 55 0.99 -7.27 -4.75
C SER A 55 1.69 -7.74 -6.01
N ASP A 56 1.50 -7.02 -7.10
CA ASP A 56 2.09 -7.32 -8.40
C ASP A 56 3.45 -6.63 -8.58
N GLU A 57 3.62 -5.47 -7.95
CA GLU A 57 4.85 -4.67 -8.00
C GLU A 57 5.15 -4.07 -6.61
N VAL A 58 6.42 -4.02 -6.24
CA VAL A 58 6.89 -3.40 -4.99
C VAL A 58 7.99 -2.40 -5.28
N ARG A 59 7.89 -1.20 -4.68
CA ARG A 59 8.98 -0.22 -4.64
C ARG A 59 9.34 0.17 -3.21
N CYS A 60 10.61 0.52 -3.03
CA CYS A 60 11.13 0.94 -1.73
C CYS A 60 10.85 2.43 -1.48
N LEU A 61 10.12 2.73 -0.41
CA LEU A 61 9.78 4.09 0.01
C LEU A 61 11.02 4.89 0.46
N GLU A 62 12.07 4.22 0.91
CA GLU A 62 13.31 4.85 1.37
C GLU A 62 14.28 5.18 0.22
N ASN A 63 13.90 4.89 -1.03
CA ASN A 63 14.68 5.32 -2.18
C ASN A 63 14.64 6.85 -2.29
N GLY A 64 15.80 7.46 -2.56
CA GLY A 64 15.98 8.93 -2.64
C GLY A 64 15.06 9.66 -3.61
N CYS A 65 14.52 8.97 -4.63
CA CYS A 65 13.56 9.56 -5.57
C CYS A 65 12.25 10.04 -4.91
N TRP A 66 11.92 9.53 -3.72
CA TRP A 66 10.74 9.94 -2.95
C TRP A 66 10.98 11.12 -2.03
N ALA A 67 12.23 11.49 -1.74
CA ALA A 67 12.57 12.49 -0.73
C ALA A 67 11.87 13.83 -0.96
N MET A 68 11.84 14.31 -2.21
CA MET A 68 11.23 15.59 -2.57
C MET A 68 9.71 15.58 -2.54
N PHE A 69 9.07 14.40 -2.47
CA PHE A 69 7.62 14.30 -2.25
C PHE A 69 7.22 14.70 -0.82
N PHE A 70 8.16 14.70 0.12
CA PHE A 70 7.95 15.13 1.51
C PHE A 70 8.35 16.59 1.77
N VAL A 71 8.74 17.33 0.74
CA VAL A 71 9.13 18.75 0.82
C VAL A 71 8.09 19.58 0.12
N GLU A 72 7.63 20.67 0.76
CA GLU A 72 6.67 21.61 0.15
C GLU A 72 7.21 22.13 -1.20
N GLN A 73 6.42 21.97 -2.25
CA GLN A 73 6.77 22.38 -3.62
C GLN A 73 8.13 21.79 -4.10
N GLY A 74 8.52 20.63 -3.61
CA GLY A 74 9.75 19.94 -4.00
C GLY A 74 9.82 19.73 -5.51
N GLU A 75 11.05 19.65 -6.04
CA GLU A 75 11.30 19.22 -7.42
C GLU A 75 11.19 17.69 -7.48
N LEU A 76 10.08 17.20 -8.05
CA LEU A 76 9.73 15.79 -8.03
C LEU A 76 10.51 15.01 -9.07
N ASP A 77 11.00 13.82 -8.68
CA ASP A 77 11.66 12.89 -9.59
C ASP A 77 10.70 12.44 -10.70
N SER A 78 11.16 12.49 -11.96
CA SER A 78 10.33 12.19 -13.13
C SER A 78 9.89 10.72 -13.18
N ALA A 79 10.79 9.78 -12.90
CA ALA A 79 10.47 8.35 -12.94
C ALA A 79 9.50 7.95 -11.80
N ALA A 80 9.66 8.54 -10.61
CA ALA A 80 8.72 8.37 -9.51
C ALA A 80 7.35 8.97 -9.84
N SER A 81 7.32 10.15 -10.47
CA SER A 81 6.12 10.85 -10.92
C SER A 81 5.35 10.05 -11.97
N GLU A 82 6.04 9.55 -12.99
CA GLU A 82 5.44 8.71 -14.04
C GLU A 82 4.84 7.43 -13.46
N TRP A 83 5.54 6.82 -12.52
CA TRP A 83 5.03 5.62 -11.85
C TRP A 83 3.76 5.90 -11.05
N LEU A 84 3.73 6.97 -10.25
CA LEU A 84 2.53 7.39 -9.52
C LEU A 84 1.37 7.72 -10.46
N ALA A 85 1.66 8.37 -11.60
CA ALA A 85 0.66 8.71 -12.61
C ALA A 85 0.01 7.48 -13.27
N SER A 86 0.64 6.32 -13.18
CA SER A 86 0.11 5.08 -13.76
C SER A 86 -1.03 4.46 -12.96
N PHE A 87 -1.30 4.92 -11.73
CA PHE A 87 -2.31 4.37 -10.84
C PHE A 87 -3.64 5.13 -10.91
N ASP A 88 -4.75 4.41 -11.00
CA ASP A 88 -6.12 4.95 -10.91
C ASP A 88 -6.48 5.33 -9.47
N TYR A 89 -5.96 4.59 -8.49
CA TYR A 89 -6.19 4.80 -7.07
C TYR A 89 -4.89 4.72 -6.29
N ILE A 90 -4.72 5.63 -5.35
CA ILE A 90 -3.60 5.65 -4.41
C ILE A 90 -4.17 5.65 -3.00
N ILE A 91 -3.89 4.60 -2.23
CA ILE A 91 -4.32 4.44 -0.85
C ILE A 91 -3.10 4.62 0.03
N SER A 92 -3.03 5.74 0.75
CA SER A 92 -1.87 6.08 1.57
C SER A 92 -2.17 5.96 3.06
N PHE A 93 -1.35 5.20 3.74
CA PHE A 93 -1.32 5.06 5.20
C PHE A 93 -0.11 5.79 5.81
N LEU A 94 0.48 6.74 5.10
CA LEU A 94 1.57 7.56 5.62
C LEU A 94 1.05 8.58 6.62
N HIS A 95 1.89 8.92 7.59
CA HIS A 95 1.67 10.08 8.46
C HIS A 95 1.96 11.36 7.66
N ASP A 96 0.92 12.09 7.31
CA ASP A 96 1.01 13.31 6.50
C ASP A 96 0.10 14.40 7.08
N PRO A 97 0.38 14.89 8.31
CA PRO A 97 -0.49 15.85 8.99
C PRO A 97 -0.56 17.20 8.29
N GLY A 98 0.50 17.60 7.58
CA GLY A 98 0.55 18.81 6.78
C GLY A 98 0.01 18.64 5.36
N GLY A 99 -0.31 17.44 4.92
CA GLY A 99 -0.78 17.15 3.57
C GLY A 99 0.25 17.35 2.47
N VAL A 100 1.54 17.46 2.80
CA VAL A 100 2.64 17.74 1.85
C VAL A 100 2.79 16.58 0.85
N TRP A 101 2.82 15.34 1.34
CA TRP A 101 2.86 14.15 0.49
C TRP A 101 1.67 14.13 -0.47
N ARG A 102 0.46 14.25 0.07
CA ARG A 102 -0.77 14.27 -0.73
C ARG A 102 -0.77 15.37 -1.78
N ALA A 103 -0.35 16.59 -1.42
CA ALA A 103 -0.28 17.73 -2.33
C ALA A 103 0.70 17.49 -3.47
N ASN A 104 1.88 16.93 -3.17
CA ASN A 104 2.87 16.61 -4.20
C ASN A 104 2.43 15.45 -5.10
N VAL A 105 1.79 14.41 -4.57
CA VAL A 105 1.20 13.34 -5.38
C VAL A 105 0.13 13.90 -6.33
N ALA A 106 -0.73 14.82 -5.87
CA ALA A 106 -1.75 15.45 -6.70
C ALA A 106 -1.18 16.32 -7.85
N ARG A 107 0.10 16.70 -7.81
CA ARG A 107 0.77 17.41 -8.91
C ARG A 107 1.12 16.51 -10.09
N VAL A 108 1.19 15.21 -9.87
CA VAL A 108 1.73 14.25 -10.85
C VAL A 108 0.71 13.18 -11.28
N THR A 109 -0.43 13.07 -10.61
CA THR A 109 -1.44 12.07 -10.97
C THR A 109 -2.86 12.62 -10.87
N GLU A 110 -3.71 12.17 -11.78
CA GLU A 110 -5.17 12.34 -11.77
C GLU A 110 -5.86 11.20 -10.99
N GLY A 111 -5.09 10.21 -10.52
CA GLY A 111 -5.58 9.07 -9.76
C GLY A 111 -6.25 9.52 -8.46
N ARG A 112 -7.31 8.80 -8.06
CA ARG A 112 -8.03 9.12 -6.83
C ARG A 112 -7.21 8.79 -5.60
N PHE A 113 -6.88 9.79 -4.81
CA PHE A 113 -6.12 9.63 -3.57
C PHE A 113 -7.05 9.36 -2.38
N LEU A 114 -6.81 8.26 -1.69
CA LEU A 114 -7.51 7.86 -0.48
C LEU A 114 -6.54 7.86 0.71
N THR A 115 -6.95 8.49 1.80
CA THR A 115 -6.16 8.52 3.03
C THR A 115 -6.67 7.45 3.99
N GLY A 116 -5.79 6.52 4.35
CA GLY A 116 -6.04 5.54 5.41
C GLY A 116 -5.50 6.02 6.75
N CYS A 117 -5.93 5.37 7.83
CA CYS A 117 -5.39 5.61 9.16
C CYS A 117 -3.94 5.15 9.24
N HIS A 118 -3.00 6.06 9.54
CA HIS A 118 -1.57 5.70 9.63
C HIS A 118 -1.26 4.89 10.90
N ARG A 119 -1.96 5.14 11.99
CA ARG A 119 -1.79 4.46 13.28
C ARG A 119 -3.13 4.31 14.00
N PRO A 120 -3.74 3.12 13.96
CA PRO A 120 -4.89 2.83 14.81
C PRO A 120 -4.55 3.04 16.28
N THR A 121 -5.48 3.63 17.04
CA THR A 121 -5.29 3.89 18.49
C THR A 121 -5.87 2.74 19.30
N ASP A 122 -5.24 2.45 20.44
CA ASP A 122 -5.71 1.41 21.39
C ASP A 122 -7.03 1.78 22.08
N GLU A 123 -7.48 3.04 21.92
CA GLU A 123 -8.74 3.53 22.50
C GLU A 123 -9.98 3.01 21.77
N SER A 124 -9.83 2.50 20.54
CA SER A 124 -10.95 1.91 19.82
C SER A 124 -11.14 0.45 20.25
N ALA A 125 -12.36 0.06 20.59
CA ALA A 125 -12.72 -1.34 20.83
C ALA A 125 -12.67 -2.20 19.55
N GLU A 126 -12.33 -1.60 18.41
CA GLU A 126 -12.29 -2.22 17.10
C GLU A 126 -10.86 -2.70 16.78
N PRO A 127 -10.69 -3.89 16.20
CA PRO A 127 -9.37 -4.34 15.76
C PRO A 127 -8.68 -3.36 14.81
N ALA A 128 -7.37 -3.15 14.98
CA ALA A 128 -6.59 -2.22 14.17
C ALA A 128 -6.74 -2.44 12.65
N SER A 129 -6.83 -3.70 12.21
CA SER A 129 -7.05 -4.05 10.80
C SER A 129 -8.40 -3.58 10.27
N MET A 130 -9.44 -3.55 11.10
CA MET A 130 -10.74 -3.00 10.71
C MET A 130 -10.66 -1.50 10.46
N THR A 131 -9.96 -0.76 11.32
CA THR A 131 -9.71 0.68 11.11
C THR A 131 -8.97 0.94 9.80
N LEU A 132 -8.00 0.09 9.43
CA LEU A 132 -7.27 0.21 8.16
C LEU A 132 -8.15 -0.12 6.96
N LEU A 133 -9.04 -1.12 7.05
CA LEU A 133 -9.98 -1.49 6.00
C LEU A 133 -10.96 -0.37 5.63
N ARG A 134 -11.25 0.56 6.54
CA ARG A 134 -12.10 1.71 6.25
C ARG A 134 -11.59 2.61 5.13
N ALA A 135 -10.29 2.56 4.82
CA ALA A 135 -9.73 3.24 3.66
C ALA A 135 -10.36 2.78 2.34
N LEU A 136 -11.01 1.60 2.32
CA LEU A 136 -11.67 1.03 1.16
C LEU A 136 -13.16 1.41 1.03
N GLU A 137 -13.77 2.01 2.05
CA GLU A 137 -15.19 2.42 2.02
C GLU A 137 -15.52 3.35 0.85
N PRO A 138 -14.65 4.32 0.45
CA PRO A 138 -14.90 5.16 -0.71
C PRO A 138 -14.91 4.39 -2.04
N LEU A 139 -14.45 3.14 -2.06
CA LEU A 139 -14.52 2.22 -3.20
C LEU A 139 -15.77 1.32 -3.14
N GLY A 140 -16.65 1.51 -2.14
CA GLY A 140 -17.83 0.68 -1.90
C GLY A 140 -17.53 -0.64 -1.19
N ILE A 141 -16.31 -0.81 -0.66
CA ILE A 141 -15.89 -2.00 0.09
C ILE A 141 -16.10 -1.71 1.58
N VAL A 142 -17.23 -2.14 2.12
CA VAL A 142 -17.62 -1.88 3.52
C VAL A 142 -17.53 -3.12 4.41
N GLN A 143 -17.39 -4.31 3.82
CA GLN A 143 -17.22 -5.56 4.54
C GLN A 143 -16.06 -6.35 3.95
N ALA A 144 -15.03 -6.59 4.73
CA ALA A 144 -13.89 -7.39 4.37
C ALA A 144 -13.37 -8.17 5.60
N ASP A 145 -12.72 -9.30 5.37
CA ASP A 145 -12.13 -10.10 6.43
C ASP A 145 -10.93 -9.35 7.05
N PRO A 146 -10.96 -9.02 8.34
CA PRO A 146 -9.87 -8.29 9.00
C PRO A 146 -8.65 -9.16 9.34
N LEU A 147 -8.72 -10.48 9.09
CA LEU A 147 -7.64 -11.40 9.43
C LEU A 147 -6.52 -11.35 8.37
N ALA A 148 -5.33 -10.94 8.78
CA ALA A 148 -4.15 -11.03 7.94
C ALA A 148 -3.78 -12.50 7.69
N ARG A 149 -3.66 -12.89 6.42
CA ARG A 149 -3.24 -14.24 6.01
C ARG A 149 -2.13 -14.13 4.99
N ILE A 150 -1.04 -14.86 5.23
CA ILE A 150 0.03 -15.01 4.26
C ILE A 150 0.02 -16.49 3.84
N VAL A 151 -0.40 -16.74 2.60
CA VAL A 151 -0.32 -18.07 1.99
C VAL A 151 0.80 -18.01 0.96
N LEU A 152 1.94 -18.60 1.29
CA LEU A 152 3.06 -18.66 0.35
C LEU A 152 2.75 -19.74 -0.72
N ALA A 153 2.86 -19.39 -1.98
CA ALA A 153 2.57 -20.27 -3.11
C ALA A 153 3.53 -21.48 -3.21
N GLN A 154 4.72 -21.37 -2.58
CA GLN A 154 5.66 -22.48 -2.42
C GLN A 154 6.27 -22.44 -1.02
N PRO A 155 6.33 -23.55 -0.27
CA PRO A 155 7.13 -23.60 0.93
C PRO A 155 8.59 -23.36 0.53
N PRO A 156 9.39 -22.64 1.35
CA PRO A 156 10.81 -22.44 1.08
C PRO A 156 11.45 -23.83 0.93
N THR A 157 12.09 -24.06 -0.22
CA THR A 157 12.86 -25.28 -0.44
C THR A 157 13.91 -25.37 0.67
N ARG A 158 13.86 -26.42 1.48
CA ARG A 158 14.86 -26.71 2.51
C ARG A 158 16.19 -27.13 1.81
N SER A 159 16.83 -26.19 1.14
CA SER A 159 18.19 -26.39 0.66
C SER A 159 19.07 -25.32 1.31
N ASN A 160 19.97 -25.82 2.16
CA ASN A 160 21.08 -25.11 2.80
C ASN A 160 20.82 -24.53 4.20
N ILE A 161 20.42 -25.39 5.13
CA ILE A 161 21.03 -25.32 6.46
C ILE A 161 22.16 -26.35 6.42
N ILE A 162 23.34 -25.92 6.00
CA ILE A 162 24.56 -26.65 6.24
C ILE A 162 24.97 -26.32 7.67
N ALA A 163 25.15 -27.39 8.44
CA ALA A 163 25.66 -27.37 9.80
C ALA A 163 27.04 -26.72 9.91
#